data_70efec73234c4aa0b0cbffee73de67e2
#
_entry.id   70efec73234c4aa0b0cbffee73de67e2
#
_cell.length_a   1.000
_cell.length_b   1.000
_cell.length_c   1.000
_cell.angle_alpha   90.00
_cell.angle_beta   90.00
_cell.angle_gamma   90.00
#
_symmetry.space_group_name_H-M   'P 1'
#
loop_
_entity.id
_entity.type
_entity.pdbx_description
1 polymer ?
#
loop_
_entity_poly.entity_id
_entity_poly.type
_entity_poly.pdbx_seq_one_letter_code
_entity_poly.pdbx_strand_id
1 'polypeptide(L)'
;ALPCTFLAGNTAAECWHMGTDYAFTTLHVQENDDLVSDTRATYAELLRQVRSSAHPFLIRIWNYFGDINLGDEDAERYRQFCVGRAQAVDAEFNNPPPAATAIGAACRDGLHVIALCANRPATALENPRQTPAWQYPRQYGKVPPGFSRGALLDVGSEYPLLLASGTASIVGHASVHVGDVAEQCRESLRNLR
;
A
#
# COMPACT_ATOMS: atom_id res chain seq x y z
N ALA A 1 8.51 -6.86 22.20
CA ALA A 1 7.26 -6.21 21.79
C ALA A 1 7.16 -4.89 22.52
N LEU A 2 7.00 -3.78 21.80
CA LEU A 2 6.65 -2.50 22.41
C LEU A 2 5.16 -2.53 22.80
N PRO A 3 4.76 -1.83 23.86
CA PRO A 3 3.36 -1.82 24.25
C PRO A 3 2.47 -1.25 23.15
N CYS A 4 1.32 -1.88 22.97
CA CYS A 4 0.27 -1.36 22.10
C CYS A 4 -0.13 0.04 22.60
N THR A 5 0.01 1.05 21.76
CA THR A 5 -0.38 2.42 22.10
C THR A 5 -1.74 2.69 21.45
N PHE A 6 -2.78 2.81 22.25
CA PHE A 6 -4.07 3.30 21.75
C PHE A 6 -3.97 4.81 21.52
N LEU A 7 -4.21 5.21 20.29
CA LEU A 7 -4.27 6.61 19.90
C LEU A 7 -5.66 7.17 20.15
N ALA A 8 -5.76 8.48 20.36
CA ALA A 8 -7.03 9.16 20.58
C ALA A 8 -7.98 8.89 19.38
N GLY A 9 -9.15 8.30 19.67
CA GLY A 9 -10.07 7.78 18.68
C GLY A 9 -10.02 6.25 18.59
N ASN A 10 -10.66 5.69 17.59
CA ASN A 10 -10.76 4.23 17.38
C ASN A 10 -9.52 3.60 16.70
N THR A 11 -8.34 4.20 16.86
CA THR A 11 -7.11 3.71 16.19
C THR A 11 -6.22 3.00 17.19
N ALA A 12 -5.90 1.73 16.92
CA ALA A 12 -4.87 0.98 17.62
C ALA A 12 -3.61 0.92 16.75
N ALA A 13 -2.44 1.16 17.35
CA ALA A 13 -1.16 1.06 16.68
C ALA A 13 -0.19 0.20 17.47
N GLU A 14 0.46 -0.71 16.77
CA GLU A 14 1.51 -1.57 17.32
C GLU A 14 2.78 -1.42 16.49
N CYS A 15 3.93 -1.39 17.15
CA CYS A 15 5.23 -1.36 16.49
C CYS A 15 6.08 -2.53 16.97
N TRP A 16 6.57 -3.33 16.03
CA TRP A 16 7.48 -4.45 16.30
C TRP A 16 8.82 -4.21 15.61
N HIS A 17 9.90 -4.31 16.35
CA HIS A 17 11.24 -4.22 15.79
C HIS A 17 11.75 -5.61 15.37
N MET A 18 12.28 -5.69 14.15
CA MET A 18 12.99 -6.85 13.63
C MET A 18 14.49 -6.54 13.55
N GLY A 19 15.17 -6.64 14.68
CA GLY A 19 16.58 -6.28 14.77
C GLY A 19 16.82 -4.76 14.71
N THR A 20 18.01 -4.36 14.23
CA THR A 20 18.43 -2.96 14.16
C THR A 20 18.00 -2.27 12.86
N ASP A 21 17.71 -3.05 11.81
CA ASP A 21 17.59 -2.55 10.43
C ASP A 21 16.15 -2.36 9.97
N TYR A 22 15.23 -3.13 10.54
CA TYR A 22 13.82 -3.18 10.13
C TYR A 22 12.87 -3.05 11.30
N ALA A 23 11.71 -2.48 11.02
CA ALA A 23 10.58 -2.45 11.93
C ALA A 23 9.27 -2.71 11.16
N PHE A 24 8.33 -3.38 11.80
CA PHE A 24 6.93 -3.38 11.39
C PHE A 24 6.14 -2.42 12.25
N THR A 25 5.19 -1.73 11.65
CA THR A 25 4.13 -1.04 12.37
C THR A 25 2.79 -1.46 11.79
N THR A 26 1.80 -1.62 12.67
CA THR A 26 0.42 -1.91 12.27
C THR A 26 -0.49 -0.85 12.83
N LEU A 27 -1.45 -0.42 12.01
CA LEU A 27 -2.54 0.46 12.41
C LEU A 27 -3.86 -0.23 12.08
N HIS A 28 -4.77 -0.17 13.02
CA HIS A 28 -6.16 -0.58 12.82
C HIS A 28 -7.08 0.58 13.19
N VAL A 29 -7.92 0.96 12.27
CA VAL A 29 -8.98 1.96 12.48
C VAL A 29 -10.30 1.29 12.26
N GLN A 30 -11.16 1.30 13.28
CA GLN A 30 -12.53 0.83 13.13
C GLN A 30 -13.23 1.70 12.08
N GLU A 31 -13.87 1.06 11.13
CA GLU A 31 -14.55 1.77 10.05
C GLU A 31 -15.71 2.60 10.59
N ASN A 32 -15.68 3.88 10.22
CA ASN A 32 -16.82 4.76 10.29
C ASN A 32 -17.48 4.83 8.89
N ASP A 33 -18.55 5.59 8.74
CA ASP A 33 -19.24 5.70 7.44
C ASP A 33 -18.44 6.48 6.36
N ASP A 34 -17.24 7.00 6.70
CA ASP A 34 -16.39 7.80 5.79
C ASP A 34 -14.98 7.19 5.65
N LEU A 35 -14.84 6.24 4.72
CA LEU A 35 -13.57 5.59 4.41
C LEU A 35 -12.47 6.59 3.95
N VAL A 36 -12.83 7.70 3.31
CA VAL A 36 -11.87 8.74 2.90
C VAL A 36 -11.22 9.37 4.13
N SER A 37 -12.03 9.76 5.11
CA SER A 37 -11.55 10.37 6.35
C SER A 37 -10.73 9.38 7.19
N ASP A 38 -11.21 8.15 7.32
CA ASP A 38 -10.54 7.08 8.07
C ASP A 38 -9.17 6.76 7.44
N THR A 39 -9.11 6.64 6.12
CA THR A 39 -7.85 6.41 5.39
C THR A 39 -6.88 7.57 5.56
N ARG A 40 -7.37 8.81 5.43
CA ARG A 40 -6.55 10.01 5.63
C ARG A 40 -5.94 10.05 7.03
N ALA A 41 -6.75 9.83 8.07
CA ALA A 41 -6.28 9.83 9.45
C ALA A 41 -5.25 8.72 9.70
N THR A 42 -5.52 7.51 9.19
CA THR A 42 -4.61 6.37 9.33
C THR A 42 -3.26 6.62 8.67
N TYR A 43 -3.23 7.16 7.46
CA TYR A 43 -1.98 7.43 6.76
C TYR A 43 -1.22 8.63 7.33
N ALA A 44 -1.91 9.66 7.81
CA ALA A 44 -1.27 10.76 8.53
C ALA A 44 -0.55 10.25 9.79
N GLU A 45 -1.20 9.35 10.54
CA GLU A 45 -0.61 8.75 11.74
C GLU A 45 0.55 7.79 11.39
N LEU A 46 0.39 6.96 10.34
CA LEU A 46 1.47 6.11 9.83
C LEU A 46 2.74 6.93 9.54
N LEU A 47 2.60 8.01 8.76
CA LEU A 47 3.73 8.87 8.40
C LEU A 47 4.35 9.54 9.63
N ARG A 48 3.53 10.00 10.57
CA ARG A 48 4.02 10.58 11.83
C ARG A 48 4.87 9.59 12.62
N GLN A 49 4.40 8.34 12.78
CA GLN A 49 5.12 7.29 13.51
C GLN A 49 6.43 6.93 12.81
N VAL A 50 6.37 6.66 11.51
CA VAL A 50 7.53 6.25 10.73
C VAL A 50 8.62 7.31 10.78
N ARG A 51 8.28 8.57 10.50
CA ARG A 51 9.25 9.69 10.49
C ARG A 51 9.86 10.01 11.85
N SER A 52 9.15 9.71 12.93
CA SER A 52 9.68 9.89 14.29
C SER A 52 10.47 8.68 14.81
N SER A 53 10.54 7.60 14.05
CA SER A 53 11.19 6.36 14.46
C SER A 53 12.66 6.27 14.02
N ALA A 54 13.37 5.26 14.52
CA ALA A 54 14.71 4.90 14.04
C ALA A 54 14.69 4.26 12.62
N HIS A 55 13.50 4.00 12.06
CA HIS A 55 13.29 3.38 10.75
C HIS A 55 12.41 4.28 9.87
N PRO A 56 12.89 5.46 9.45
CA PRO A 56 12.07 6.50 8.83
C PRO A 56 11.68 6.22 7.37
N PHE A 57 12.16 5.12 6.77
CA PHE A 57 11.90 4.79 5.37
C PHE A 57 10.82 3.72 5.26
N LEU A 58 9.68 4.07 4.66
CA LEU A 58 8.63 3.13 4.28
C LEU A 58 9.06 2.30 3.07
N ILE A 59 9.07 0.99 3.25
CA ILE A 59 9.53 0.07 2.21
C ILE A 59 8.34 -0.62 1.54
N ARG A 60 7.41 -1.13 2.36
CA ARG A 60 6.27 -1.92 1.88
C ARG A 60 5.05 -1.69 2.76
N ILE A 61 3.88 -1.53 2.11
CA ILE A 61 2.60 -1.33 2.82
C ILE A 61 1.60 -2.39 2.35
N TRP A 62 0.89 -3.00 3.30
CA TRP A 62 -0.26 -3.86 3.06
C TRP A 62 -1.50 -3.20 3.67
N ASN A 63 -2.58 -3.11 2.88
CA ASN A 63 -3.84 -2.52 3.28
C ASN A 63 -4.93 -3.58 3.15
N TYR A 64 -5.75 -3.73 4.19
CA TYR A 64 -6.86 -4.66 4.22
C TYR A 64 -8.11 -3.93 4.69
N PHE A 65 -9.20 -4.02 3.93
CA PHE A 65 -10.51 -3.48 4.32
C PHE A 65 -11.62 -4.22 3.59
N GLY A 66 -12.81 -4.25 4.20
CA GLY A 66 -13.96 -4.97 3.68
C GLY A 66 -14.50 -4.38 2.38
N ASP A 67 -15.10 -5.26 1.56
CA ASP A 67 -15.86 -4.89 0.36
C ASP A 67 -15.12 -3.93 -0.59
N ILE A 68 -13.83 -4.15 -0.81
CA ILE A 68 -12.93 -3.25 -1.56
C ILE A 68 -13.48 -2.77 -2.92
N ASN A 69 -14.27 -3.61 -3.60
CA ASN A 69 -14.87 -3.31 -4.90
C ASN A 69 -16.34 -2.87 -4.81
N LEU A 70 -16.88 -2.62 -3.61
CA LEU A 70 -18.25 -2.17 -3.47
C LEU A 70 -18.39 -0.71 -3.88
N GLY A 71 -19.48 -0.39 -4.57
CA GLY A 71 -19.78 0.94 -5.10
C GLY A 71 -19.43 1.05 -6.58
N ASP A 72 -19.97 2.08 -7.21
CA ASP A 72 -19.79 2.34 -8.64
C ASP A 72 -18.98 3.62 -8.86
N GLU A 73 -18.23 3.67 -9.94
CA GLU A 73 -17.44 4.83 -10.35
C GLU A 73 -16.57 5.36 -9.18
N ASP A 74 -16.66 6.65 -8.87
CA ASP A 74 -15.88 7.27 -7.79
C ASP A 74 -16.35 6.89 -6.38
N ALA A 75 -17.53 6.26 -6.25
CA ALA A 75 -18.03 5.72 -5.00
C ALA A 75 -17.48 4.31 -4.68
N GLU A 76 -16.76 3.67 -5.60
CA GLU A 76 -16.07 2.42 -5.34
C GLU A 76 -15.10 2.61 -4.15
N ARG A 77 -15.15 1.69 -3.19
CA ARG A 77 -14.41 1.82 -1.93
C ARG A 77 -12.89 1.89 -2.14
N TYR A 78 -12.35 1.15 -3.10
CA TYR A 78 -10.92 1.28 -3.44
C TYR A 78 -10.55 2.68 -3.93
N ARG A 79 -11.42 3.32 -4.73
CA ARG A 79 -11.19 4.69 -5.21
C ARG A 79 -11.28 5.70 -4.08
N GLN A 80 -12.21 5.52 -3.13
CA GLN A 80 -12.31 6.33 -1.91
C GLN A 80 -11.05 6.18 -1.04
N PHE A 81 -10.56 4.95 -0.85
CA PHE A 81 -9.28 4.70 -0.18
C PHE A 81 -8.13 5.46 -0.86
N CYS A 82 -8.02 5.44 -2.19
CA CYS A 82 -6.99 6.19 -2.91
C CYS A 82 -7.10 7.70 -2.68
N VAL A 83 -8.31 8.26 -2.61
CA VAL A 83 -8.55 9.68 -2.29
C VAL A 83 -8.07 10.00 -0.88
N GLY A 84 -8.50 9.23 0.12
CA GLY A 84 -8.12 9.46 1.52
C GLY A 84 -6.61 9.39 1.73
N ARG A 85 -5.96 8.38 1.13
CA ARG A 85 -4.50 8.25 1.17
C ARG A 85 -3.80 9.46 0.55
N ALA A 86 -4.22 9.90 -0.64
CA ALA A 86 -3.61 11.03 -1.33
C ALA A 86 -3.73 12.35 -0.56
N GLN A 87 -4.77 12.50 0.28
CA GLN A 87 -4.92 13.67 1.15
C GLN A 87 -3.96 13.68 2.36
N ALA A 88 -3.39 12.51 2.72
CA ALA A 88 -2.50 12.36 3.85
C ALA A 88 -1.01 12.38 3.45
N VAL A 89 -0.68 11.95 2.23
CA VAL A 89 0.71 11.80 1.78
C VAL A 89 1.21 13.07 1.10
N ASP A 90 2.50 13.29 1.17
CA ASP A 90 3.18 14.44 0.58
C ASP A 90 4.11 14.05 -0.59
N ALA A 91 4.84 15.04 -1.10
CA ALA A 91 5.77 14.85 -2.21
C ALA A 91 6.92 13.89 -1.87
N GLU A 92 7.38 13.84 -0.62
CA GLU A 92 8.42 12.93 -0.17
C GLU A 92 7.94 11.48 -0.24
N PHE A 93 6.73 11.20 0.23
CA PHE A 93 6.11 9.87 0.10
C PHE A 93 5.96 9.43 -1.35
N ASN A 94 5.67 10.35 -2.26
CA ASN A 94 5.40 10.07 -3.67
C ASN A 94 6.64 10.11 -4.59
N ASN A 95 7.85 10.15 -4.05
CA ASN A 95 9.06 10.34 -4.87
C ASN A 95 10.17 9.29 -4.59
N PRO A 96 10.05 8.09 -5.11
CA PRO A 96 8.87 7.35 -5.59
C PRO A 96 8.05 6.79 -4.42
N PRO A 97 6.77 6.46 -4.61
CA PRO A 97 5.96 5.88 -3.54
C PRO A 97 6.44 4.47 -3.17
N PRO A 98 6.24 4.01 -1.94
CA PRO A 98 6.63 2.67 -1.51
C PRO A 98 5.89 1.59 -2.28
N ALA A 99 6.42 0.38 -2.28
CA ALA A 99 5.67 -0.79 -2.75
C ALA A 99 4.42 -1.00 -1.89
N ALA A 100 3.29 -1.33 -2.49
CA ALA A 100 2.05 -1.53 -1.73
C ALA A 100 1.09 -2.53 -2.36
N THR A 101 0.17 -3.02 -1.52
CA THR A 101 -0.96 -3.86 -1.92
C THR A 101 -2.20 -3.41 -1.15
N ALA A 102 -3.36 -3.43 -1.78
CA ALA A 102 -4.66 -3.32 -1.12
C ALA A 102 -5.47 -4.58 -1.44
N ILE A 103 -6.05 -5.20 -0.42
CA ILE A 103 -6.76 -6.47 -0.51
C ILE A 103 -8.09 -6.35 0.23
N GLY A 104 -9.16 -6.90 -0.36
CA GLY A 104 -10.44 -7.03 0.29
C GLY A 104 -10.38 -8.01 1.47
N ALA A 105 -10.85 -7.58 2.63
CA ALA A 105 -11.04 -8.44 3.79
C ALA A 105 -12.45 -9.04 3.82
N ALA A 106 -12.59 -10.18 4.51
CA ALA A 106 -13.88 -10.86 4.61
C ALA A 106 -14.89 -10.14 5.55
N CYS A 107 -14.42 -9.26 6.42
CA CYS A 107 -15.24 -8.52 7.38
C CYS A 107 -15.01 -7.01 7.21
N ARG A 108 -16.00 -6.23 7.65
CA ARG A 108 -15.95 -4.76 7.70
C ARG A 108 -15.64 -4.25 9.10
N ASP A 109 -14.62 -4.79 9.73
CA ASP A 109 -14.21 -4.35 11.07
C ASP A 109 -13.32 -3.10 11.02
N GLY A 110 -12.85 -2.72 9.84
CA GLY A 110 -12.09 -1.50 9.66
C GLY A 110 -11.01 -1.57 8.59
N LEU A 111 -10.19 -0.53 8.56
CA LEU A 111 -8.98 -0.45 7.75
C LEU A 111 -7.78 -0.93 8.58
N HIS A 112 -7.15 -2.00 8.11
CA HIS A 112 -5.90 -2.50 8.66
C HIS A 112 -4.75 -2.13 7.74
N VAL A 113 -3.73 -1.49 8.28
CA VAL A 113 -2.51 -1.12 7.56
C VAL A 113 -1.32 -1.74 8.27
N ILE A 114 -0.54 -2.50 7.51
CA ILE A 114 0.74 -3.05 7.96
C ILE A 114 1.83 -2.40 7.12
N ALA A 115 2.87 -1.89 7.76
CA ALA A 115 4.00 -1.30 7.06
C ALA A 115 5.32 -1.91 7.53
N LEU A 116 6.17 -2.25 6.57
CA LEU A 116 7.58 -2.55 6.79
C LEU A 116 8.39 -1.28 6.55
N CYS A 117 9.19 -0.94 7.55
CA CYS A 117 10.06 0.21 7.57
C CYS A 117 11.52 -0.21 7.73
N ALA A 118 12.45 0.63 7.29
CA ALA A 118 13.88 0.39 7.47
C ALA A 118 14.62 1.66 7.91
N ASN A 119 15.86 1.47 8.41
CA ASN A 119 16.77 2.57 8.72
C ASN A 119 17.49 3.14 7.48
N ARG A 120 17.21 2.59 6.27
CA ARG A 120 17.73 3.01 4.98
C ARG A 120 16.69 2.94 3.88
N PRO A 121 16.81 3.73 2.80
CA PRO A 121 15.83 3.71 1.71
C PRO A 121 15.92 2.43 0.88
N ALA A 122 14.82 2.05 0.25
CA ALA A 122 14.77 1.04 -0.81
C ALA A 122 14.84 1.68 -2.19
N THR A 123 15.28 0.92 -3.17
CA THR A 123 15.14 1.27 -4.59
C THR A 123 13.75 0.84 -5.05
N ALA A 124 12.93 1.79 -5.48
CA ALA A 124 11.63 1.48 -6.07
C ALA A 124 11.79 0.85 -7.45
N LEU A 125 10.98 -0.15 -7.73
CA LEU A 125 10.99 -0.86 -8.99
C LEU A 125 9.66 -0.66 -9.73
N GLU A 126 9.77 -0.47 -11.05
CA GLU A 126 8.64 -0.43 -11.96
C GLU A 126 8.75 -1.54 -13.02
N ASN A 127 7.62 -1.92 -13.59
CA ASN A 127 7.56 -2.91 -14.66
C ASN A 127 7.40 -2.19 -16.02
N PRO A 128 8.32 -2.35 -16.99
CA PRO A 128 8.24 -1.68 -18.27
C PRO A 128 7.02 -2.10 -19.11
N ARG A 129 6.37 -3.21 -18.76
CA ARG A 129 5.13 -3.67 -19.40
C ARG A 129 3.88 -2.99 -18.86
N GLN A 130 3.99 -2.29 -17.73
CA GLN A 130 2.85 -1.67 -17.05
C GLN A 130 3.06 -0.15 -16.92
N THR A 131 2.00 0.60 -17.08
CA THR A 131 1.99 2.02 -16.70
C THR A 131 2.21 2.12 -15.19
N PRO A 132 3.08 3.02 -14.70
CA PRO A 132 3.20 3.28 -13.27
C PRO A 132 1.83 3.58 -12.64
N ALA A 133 1.55 3.00 -11.48
CA ALA A 133 0.21 3.08 -10.89
C ALA A 133 -0.24 4.54 -10.66
N TRP A 134 0.67 5.42 -10.26
CA TRP A 134 0.40 6.86 -10.06
C TRP A 134 0.18 7.67 -11.34
N GLN A 135 0.30 7.04 -12.53
CA GLN A 135 0.01 7.63 -13.84
C GLN A 135 -1.27 7.06 -14.47
N TYR A 136 -2.03 6.28 -13.73
CA TYR A 136 -3.27 5.71 -14.24
C TYR A 136 -4.27 6.80 -14.61
N PRO A 137 -4.97 6.65 -15.77
CA PRO A 137 -5.91 7.66 -16.26
C PRO A 137 -7.16 7.76 -15.37
N ARG A 138 -7.87 8.90 -15.50
CA ARG A 138 -9.06 9.27 -14.72
C ARG A 138 -10.16 8.20 -14.66
N GLN A 139 -10.25 7.34 -15.66
CA GLN A 139 -11.24 6.25 -15.69
C GLN A 139 -11.10 5.27 -14.50
N TYR A 140 -9.93 5.22 -13.86
CA TYR A 140 -9.67 4.37 -12.68
C TYR A 140 -9.89 5.09 -11.34
N GLY A 141 -10.32 6.33 -11.35
CA GLY A 141 -10.64 7.11 -10.15
C GLY A 141 -10.17 8.57 -10.25
N LYS A 142 -10.66 9.40 -9.32
CA LYS A 142 -10.24 10.82 -9.21
C LYS A 142 -8.76 10.97 -8.93
N VAL A 143 -8.22 10.01 -8.16
CA VAL A 143 -6.83 9.95 -7.76
C VAL A 143 -6.28 8.59 -8.16
N PRO A 144 -5.16 8.52 -8.89
CA PRO A 144 -4.54 7.26 -9.24
C PRO A 144 -3.98 6.55 -8.00
N PRO A 145 -3.83 5.20 -8.05
CA PRO A 145 -3.16 4.46 -6.99
C PRO A 145 -1.70 4.89 -6.85
N GLY A 146 -1.24 5.26 -5.66
CA GLY A 146 0.13 5.72 -5.42
C GLY A 146 1.02 4.63 -4.84
N PHE A 147 1.55 3.71 -5.65
CA PHE A 147 2.48 2.66 -5.23
C PHE A 147 3.45 2.30 -6.35
N SER A 148 4.67 1.90 -5.98
CA SER A 148 5.65 1.27 -6.88
C SER A 148 5.38 -0.21 -7.04
N ARG A 149 5.82 -0.82 -8.15
CA ARG A 149 5.61 -2.26 -8.42
C ARG A 149 6.43 -3.16 -7.52
N GLY A 150 7.50 -2.64 -6.95
CA GLY A 150 8.33 -3.35 -5.98
C GLY A 150 9.28 -2.41 -5.26
N ALA A 151 9.94 -2.94 -4.25
CA ALA A 151 11.00 -2.30 -3.51
C ALA A 151 12.18 -3.26 -3.37
N LEU A 152 13.38 -2.81 -3.67
CA LEU A 152 14.62 -3.58 -3.55
C LEU A 152 15.52 -2.95 -2.50
N LEU A 153 15.89 -3.74 -1.51
CA LEU A 153 16.80 -3.38 -0.43
C LEU A 153 18.11 -4.16 -0.54
N ASP A 154 19.16 -3.62 0.06
CA ASP A 154 20.45 -4.28 0.20
C ASP A 154 21.08 -4.72 -1.11
N VAL A 155 20.93 -3.88 -2.14
CA VAL A 155 21.55 -4.08 -3.45
C VAL A 155 23.07 -4.19 -3.30
N GLY A 156 23.65 -5.29 -3.81
CA GLY A 156 25.06 -5.58 -3.67
C GLY A 156 25.46 -6.34 -2.40
N SER A 157 24.51 -6.62 -1.50
CA SER A 157 24.72 -7.56 -0.39
C SER A 157 24.63 -9.02 -0.86
N GLU A 158 25.04 -9.94 0.00
CA GLU A 158 24.88 -11.38 -0.24
C GLU A 158 23.39 -11.81 -0.35
N TYR A 159 22.50 -11.08 0.34
CA TYR A 159 21.06 -11.39 0.41
C TYR A 159 20.21 -10.14 0.15
N PRO A 160 20.07 -9.69 -1.11
CA PRO A 160 19.18 -8.58 -1.43
C PRO A 160 17.72 -8.98 -1.19
N LEU A 161 16.93 -8.05 -0.65
CA LEU A 161 15.51 -8.26 -0.35
C LEU A 161 14.64 -7.59 -1.40
N LEU A 162 13.89 -8.39 -2.15
CA LEU A 162 12.87 -7.92 -3.10
C LEU A 162 11.46 -8.06 -2.49
N LEU A 163 10.74 -6.95 -2.44
CA LEU A 163 9.37 -6.85 -1.96
C LEU A 163 8.45 -6.43 -3.11
N ALA A 164 7.82 -7.39 -3.73
CA ALA A 164 6.89 -7.13 -4.84
C ALA A 164 5.53 -6.58 -4.34
N SER A 165 4.97 -5.61 -5.03
CA SER A 165 3.59 -5.16 -4.85
C SER A 165 2.60 -6.18 -5.39
N GLY A 166 1.32 -6.05 -5.01
CA GLY A 166 0.25 -6.78 -5.66
C GLY A 166 0.25 -6.48 -7.15
N THR A 167 0.16 -7.52 -7.97
CA THR A 167 0.03 -7.41 -9.42
C THR A 167 -1.12 -8.26 -9.93
N ALA A 168 -1.51 -8.00 -11.17
CA ALA A 168 -2.62 -8.69 -11.83
C ALA A 168 -2.33 -8.86 -13.33
N SER A 169 -3.29 -9.38 -14.07
CA SER A 169 -3.25 -9.49 -15.53
C SER A 169 -3.43 -8.12 -16.18
N ILE A 170 -2.40 -7.27 -16.09
CA ILE A 170 -2.42 -5.89 -16.58
C ILE A 170 -1.26 -5.66 -17.55
N VAL A 171 -1.56 -5.09 -18.72
CA VAL A 171 -0.58 -4.60 -19.70
C VAL A 171 -0.85 -3.11 -19.93
N GLY A 172 0.18 -2.28 -19.84
CA GLY A 172 -0.05 -0.85 -19.70
C GLY A 172 -0.86 -0.56 -18.43
N HIS A 173 -2.03 0.00 -18.58
CA HIS A 173 -2.99 0.21 -17.48
C HIS A 173 -4.26 -0.65 -17.60
N ALA A 174 -4.39 -1.45 -18.68
CA ALA A 174 -5.60 -2.20 -18.97
C ALA A 174 -5.52 -3.65 -18.48
N SER A 175 -6.62 -4.18 -17.92
CA SER A 175 -6.77 -5.58 -17.62
C SER A 175 -6.89 -6.38 -18.94
N VAL A 176 -6.13 -7.46 -19.07
CA VAL A 176 -6.16 -8.35 -20.22
C VAL A 176 -6.65 -9.74 -19.79
N HIS A 177 -7.05 -10.55 -20.78
CA HIS A 177 -7.58 -11.92 -20.58
C HIS A 177 -8.83 -11.97 -19.68
N VAL A 178 -9.73 -10.97 -19.82
CA VAL A 178 -10.98 -10.92 -19.04
C VAL A 178 -11.79 -12.20 -19.27
N GLY A 179 -12.19 -12.86 -18.17
CA GLY A 179 -12.93 -14.11 -18.21
C GLY A 179 -12.09 -15.39 -18.34
N ASP A 180 -10.78 -15.28 -18.60
CA ASP A 180 -9.86 -16.42 -18.66
C ASP A 180 -8.88 -16.42 -17.48
N VAL A 181 -9.24 -17.11 -16.41
CA VAL A 181 -8.45 -17.17 -15.16
C VAL A 181 -7.05 -17.75 -15.39
N ALA A 182 -6.92 -18.75 -16.29
CA ALA A 182 -5.64 -19.39 -16.56
C ALA A 182 -4.65 -18.41 -17.24
N GLU A 183 -5.12 -17.68 -18.26
CA GLU A 183 -4.30 -16.67 -18.91
C GLU A 183 -4.05 -15.46 -18.00
N GLN A 184 -5.01 -15.07 -17.16
CA GLN A 184 -4.79 -14.02 -16.14
C GLN A 184 -3.68 -14.41 -15.16
N CYS A 185 -3.66 -15.67 -14.69
CA CYS A 185 -2.58 -16.17 -13.85
C CYS A 185 -1.22 -16.13 -14.57
N ARG A 186 -1.17 -16.59 -15.83
CA ARG A 186 0.07 -16.55 -16.61
C ARG A 186 0.58 -15.14 -16.83
N GLU A 187 -0.30 -14.19 -17.13
CA GLU A 187 0.07 -12.80 -17.33
C GLU A 187 0.54 -12.14 -16.03
N SER A 188 -0.12 -12.43 -14.92
CA SER A 188 0.32 -11.96 -13.59
C SER A 188 1.73 -12.48 -13.26
N LEU A 189 2.02 -13.74 -13.55
CA LEU A 189 3.37 -14.32 -13.38
C LEU A 189 4.41 -13.68 -14.32
N ARG A 190 4.02 -13.34 -15.56
CA ARG A 190 4.90 -12.58 -16.48
C ARG A 190 5.23 -11.19 -15.95
N ASN A 191 4.30 -10.56 -15.24
CA ASN A 191 4.50 -9.25 -14.64
C ASN A 191 5.38 -9.29 -13.38
N LEU A 192 5.63 -10.47 -12.79
CA LEU A 192 6.52 -10.66 -11.65
C LEU A 192 7.98 -11.03 -12.05
N ARG A 193 8.21 -11.31 -13.32
CA ARG A 193 9.54 -11.69 -13.87
C ARG A 193 10.29 -10.47 -14.40
#